data_e9900234173a6466df9064ebc2cfc893
#
_entry.id   e9900234173a6466df9064ebc2cfc893
#
_cell.length_a   1.000
_cell.length_b   1.000
_cell.length_c   1.000
_cell.angle_alpha   90.00
_cell.angle_beta   90.00
_cell.angle_gamma   90.00
#
_symmetry.space_group_name_H-M   'P 1'
#
loop_
_entity.id
_entity.type
_entity.pdbx_description
1 polymer ?
#
loop_
_entity_poly.entity_id
_entity_poly.type
_entity_poly.pdbx_seq_one_letter_code
_entity_poly.pdbx_strand_id
1 'polypeptide(L)'
;MILVTGADNRLGYEVCRRLRAKGQRVRAWVPRAMPPNRIERLRATGVEFFPAELHNPAALVAACRDVEAVISTDAAMLPIDPSETFDRECARSLRDFTHILGGLQFICVTVPRRFRTKSVLVEERDEYQGCPHANQTILYANFFMETWLSPGFGFDYPNAKAELLGDGAQRSAMVSYKDVSEVAIRCLGRDGGKVELALDGPEDLSQLDVVHLFETALGRTFAVTHVSADALQAEYDKAADPVTRARAALKIEYARGCPADGHLSRKRIPLELTSLRNYVSTLTYAAPANSA
;
A
#
# COMPACT_ATOMS: atom_id res chain seq x y z
N MET A 1 17.28 -6.97 -14.17
CA MET A 1 15.79 -7.02 -14.22
C MET A 1 15.23 -6.90 -12.82
N ILE A 2 14.11 -6.20 -12.65
CA ILE A 2 13.42 -6.06 -11.36
C ILE A 2 12.15 -6.91 -11.37
N LEU A 3 11.96 -7.77 -10.35
CA LEU A 3 10.71 -8.48 -10.14
C LEU A 3 9.81 -7.64 -9.22
N VAL A 4 8.56 -7.43 -9.63
CA VAL A 4 7.54 -6.76 -8.81
C VAL A 4 6.42 -7.75 -8.51
N THR A 5 6.14 -7.98 -7.23
CA THR A 5 4.99 -8.78 -6.78
C THR A 5 3.87 -7.87 -6.29
N GLY A 6 2.63 -8.35 -6.35
CA GLY A 6 1.46 -7.49 -6.17
C GLY A 6 1.32 -6.44 -7.28
N ALA A 7 1.83 -6.73 -8.48
CA ALA A 7 1.76 -5.81 -9.62
C ALA A 7 0.33 -5.54 -10.08
N ASP A 8 -0.63 -6.36 -9.68
CA ASP A 8 -2.07 -6.20 -9.89
C ASP A 8 -2.73 -5.21 -8.92
N ASN A 9 -2.11 -4.94 -7.77
CA ASN A 9 -2.58 -3.91 -6.86
C ASN A 9 -2.13 -2.49 -7.29
N ARG A 10 -2.72 -1.46 -6.68
CA ARG A 10 -2.47 -0.06 -7.09
C ARG A 10 -1.02 0.37 -6.88
N LEU A 11 -0.40 -0.02 -5.77
CA LEU A 11 0.98 0.32 -5.46
C LEU A 11 1.96 -0.41 -6.41
N GLY A 12 1.78 -1.72 -6.59
CA GLY A 12 2.63 -2.51 -7.49
C GLY A 12 2.53 -2.06 -8.95
N TYR A 13 1.32 -1.71 -9.41
CA TYR A 13 1.14 -1.09 -10.71
C TYR A 13 1.92 0.22 -10.85
N GLU A 14 1.86 1.10 -9.86
CA GLU A 14 2.60 2.38 -9.88
C GLU A 14 4.11 2.16 -9.87
N VAL A 15 4.61 1.18 -9.11
CA VAL A 15 6.02 0.75 -9.14
C VAL A 15 6.42 0.29 -10.55
N CYS A 16 5.65 -0.61 -11.15
CA CYS A 16 5.89 -1.11 -12.51
C CYS A 16 5.95 0.04 -13.54
N ARG A 17 4.95 0.91 -13.53
CA ARG A 17 4.85 2.05 -14.44
C ARG A 17 6.06 2.98 -14.33
N ARG A 18 6.49 3.32 -13.11
CA ARG A 18 7.64 4.21 -12.87
C ARG A 18 8.96 3.58 -13.23
N LEU A 19 9.17 2.31 -12.91
CA LEU A 19 10.37 1.58 -13.31
C LEU A 19 10.50 1.54 -14.83
N ARG A 20 9.40 1.24 -15.55
CA ARG A 20 9.37 1.22 -17.01
C ARG A 20 9.63 2.61 -17.60
N ALA A 21 9.07 3.66 -17.03
CA ALA A 21 9.34 5.05 -17.46
C ALA A 21 10.83 5.45 -17.27
N LYS A 22 11.54 4.81 -16.32
CA LYS A 22 13.00 4.98 -16.10
C LYS A 22 13.84 4.02 -16.98
N GLY A 23 13.24 3.28 -17.92
CA GLY A 23 13.93 2.36 -18.80
C GLY A 23 14.32 1.01 -18.17
N GLN A 24 13.89 0.73 -16.96
CA GLN A 24 14.21 -0.52 -16.27
C GLN A 24 13.44 -1.70 -16.88
N ARG A 25 14.07 -2.86 -16.97
CA ARG A 25 13.39 -4.11 -17.30
C ARG A 25 12.63 -4.61 -16.07
N VAL A 26 11.31 -4.83 -16.23
CA VAL A 26 10.43 -5.21 -15.11
C VAL A 26 9.68 -6.49 -15.47
N ARG A 27 9.72 -7.45 -14.57
CA ARG A 27 8.86 -8.63 -14.55
C ARG A 27 7.78 -8.41 -13.51
N ALA A 28 6.52 -8.45 -13.95
CA ALA A 28 5.35 -8.28 -13.09
C ALA A 28 4.79 -9.66 -12.73
N TRP A 29 4.91 -10.05 -11.48
CA TRP A 29 4.22 -11.24 -10.97
C TRP A 29 2.78 -10.90 -10.64
N VAL A 30 1.85 -11.67 -11.21
CA VAL A 30 0.43 -11.45 -11.05
C VAL A 30 -0.31 -12.77 -10.87
N PRO A 31 -1.48 -12.76 -10.18
CA PRO A 31 -2.34 -13.93 -10.09
C PRO A 31 -2.80 -14.39 -11.49
N ARG A 32 -2.99 -15.72 -11.67
CA ARG A 32 -3.50 -16.26 -12.94
C ARG A 32 -4.90 -15.75 -13.30
N ALA A 33 -5.73 -15.54 -12.27
CA ALA A 33 -7.13 -15.10 -12.39
C ALA A 33 -7.28 -13.58 -12.29
N MET A 34 -6.42 -12.82 -12.96
CA MET A 34 -6.52 -11.36 -12.96
C MET A 34 -7.58 -10.86 -13.96
N PRO A 35 -8.42 -9.85 -13.61
CA PRO A 35 -9.41 -9.27 -14.49
C PRO A 35 -8.79 -8.70 -15.79
N PRO A 36 -9.46 -8.85 -16.97
CA PRO A 36 -8.93 -8.42 -18.26
C PRO A 36 -8.50 -6.96 -18.33
N ASN A 37 -9.30 -6.05 -17.76
CA ASN A 37 -8.99 -4.61 -17.74
C ASN A 37 -7.72 -4.28 -16.96
N ARG A 38 -7.39 -5.04 -15.91
CA ARG A 38 -6.14 -4.90 -15.17
C ARG A 38 -4.96 -5.47 -15.96
N ILE A 39 -5.17 -6.61 -16.63
CA ILE A 39 -4.18 -7.20 -17.52
C ILE A 39 -3.76 -6.19 -18.61
N GLU A 40 -4.73 -5.61 -19.31
CA GLU A 40 -4.49 -4.61 -20.36
C GLU A 40 -3.75 -3.38 -19.83
N ARG A 41 -4.21 -2.85 -18.70
CA ARG A 41 -3.58 -1.70 -18.05
C ARG A 41 -2.13 -1.97 -17.68
N LEU A 42 -1.83 -3.15 -17.14
CA LEU A 42 -0.48 -3.52 -16.75
C LEU A 42 0.40 -3.79 -17.99
N ARG A 43 -0.12 -4.47 -19.02
CA ARG A 43 0.57 -4.70 -20.31
C ARG A 43 0.94 -3.40 -21.00
N ALA A 44 0.08 -2.39 -20.96
CA ALA A 44 0.34 -1.08 -21.54
C ALA A 44 1.58 -0.39 -20.93
N THR A 45 2.04 -0.80 -19.76
CA THR A 45 3.30 -0.30 -19.18
C THR A 45 4.55 -0.90 -19.81
N GLY A 46 4.43 -1.99 -20.58
CA GLY A 46 5.56 -2.68 -21.24
C GLY A 46 6.34 -3.60 -20.30
N VAL A 47 5.74 -4.10 -19.22
CA VAL A 47 6.35 -5.10 -18.33
C VAL A 47 6.33 -6.49 -18.95
N GLU A 48 7.27 -7.35 -18.56
CA GLU A 48 7.20 -8.78 -18.79
C GLU A 48 6.16 -9.37 -17.82
N PHE A 49 5.10 -9.94 -18.39
CA PHE A 49 3.98 -10.45 -17.63
C PHE A 49 4.24 -11.89 -17.19
N PHE A 50 4.20 -12.15 -15.88
CA PHE A 50 4.46 -13.47 -15.32
C PHE A 50 3.26 -13.94 -14.47
N PRO A 51 2.26 -14.61 -15.08
CA PRO A 51 1.09 -15.11 -14.34
C PRO A 51 1.43 -16.44 -13.67
N ALA A 52 1.46 -16.45 -12.35
CA ALA A 52 1.73 -17.66 -11.58
C ALA A 52 1.18 -17.58 -10.14
N GLU A 53 1.01 -18.76 -9.54
CA GLU A 53 0.72 -18.89 -8.12
C GLU A 53 2.02 -18.77 -7.32
N LEU A 54 2.02 -17.92 -6.30
CA LEU A 54 3.23 -17.58 -5.54
C LEU A 54 3.72 -18.70 -4.59
N HIS A 55 2.84 -19.61 -4.23
CA HIS A 55 3.21 -20.80 -3.43
C HIS A 55 3.89 -21.92 -4.23
N ASN A 56 4.08 -21.73 -5.54
CA ASN A 56 4.75 -22.72 -6.38
C ASN A 56 6.27 -22.46 -6.43
N PRO A 57 7.11 -23.30 -5.78
CA PRO A 57 8.57 -23.11 -5.76
C PRO A 57 9.21 -23.06 -7.14
N ALA A 58 8.73 -23.86 -8.09
CA ALA A 58 9.25 -23.84 -9.47
C ALA A 58 8.93 -22.53 -10.18
N ALA A 59 7.76 -21.95 -9.94
CA ALA A 59 7.38 -20.63 -10.45
C ALA A 59 8.24 -19.52 -9.84
N LEU A 60 8.56 -19.60 -8.54
CA LEU A 60 9.47 -18.67 -7.86
C LEU A 60 10.87 -18.69 -8.50
N VAL A 61 11.44 -19.87 -8.69
CA VAL A 61 12.74 -20.03 -9.39
C VAL A 61 12.69 -19.41 -10.78
N ALA A 62 11.64 -19.68 -11.55
CA ALA A 62 11.48 -19.15 -12.89
C ALA A 62 11.31 -17.62 -12.91
N ALA A 63 10.54 -17.07 -11.96
CA ALA A 63 10.32 -15.64 -11.83
C ALA A 63 11.59 -14.86 -11.49
N CYS A 64 12.46 -15.44 -10.67
CA CYS A 64 13.71 -14.82 -10.24
C CYS A 64 14.88 -15.01 -11.20
N ARG A 65 14.67 -15.69 -12.35
CA ARG A 65 15.73 -15.83 -13.36
C ARG A 65 16.13 -14.46 -13.93
N ASP A 66 17.42 -14.14 -13.91
CA ASP A 66 18.00 -12.87 -14.34
C ASP A 66 17.49 -11.62 -13.58
N VAL A 67 16.97 -11.83 -12.37
CA VAL A 67 16.50 -10.77 -11.46
C VAL A 67 17.63 -10.34 -10.54
N GLU A 68 17.79 -9.05 -10.36
CA GLU A 68 18.78 -8.44 -9.44
C GLU A 68 18.12 -7.92 -8.15
N ALA A 69 16.84 -7.57 -8.23
CA ALA A 69 16.08 -7.11 -7.07
C ALA A 69 14.60 -7.49 -7.16
N VAL A 70 13.99 -7.66 -6.00
CA VAL A 70 12.55 -7.89 -5.82
C VAL A 70 11.95 -6.73 -5.07
N ILE A 71 10.82 -6.17 -5.58
CA ILE A 71 9.98 -5.22 -4.85
C ILE A 71 8.63 -5.90 -4.59
N SER A 72 8.35 -6.17 -3.31
CA SER A 72 7.09 -6.77 -2.87
C SER A 72 6.15 -5.70 -2.31
N THR A 73 4.93 -5.65 -2.85
CA THR A 73 3.87 -4.72 -2.44
C THR A 73 2.65 -5.42 -1.85
N ASP A 74 2.67 -6.74 -1.76
CA ASP A 74 1.52 -7.56 -1.33
C ASP A 74 1.15 -7.29 0.13
N ALA A 75 2.12 -7.20 1.02
CA ALA A 75 1.92 -6.98 2.46
C ALA A 75 1.48 -5.55 2.85
N ALA A 76 1.37 -4.63 1.89
CA ALA A 76 0.94 -3.25 2.14
C ALA A 76 -0.53 -3.01 1.79
N MET A 77 -1.14 -3.91 1.05
CA MET A 77 -2.41 -3.66 0.38
C MET A 77 -3.40 -4.78 0.65
N LEU A 78 -4.58 -4.40 1.14
CA LEU A 78 -5.73 -5.31 1.10
C LEU A 78 -6.50 -5.12 -0.20
N PRO A 79 -7.15 -6.18 -0.69
CA PRO A 79 -8.12 -6.06 -1.77
C PRO A 79 -9.20 -5.05 -1.40
N ILE A 80 -9.40 -4.04 -2.24
CA ILE A 80 -10.49 -3.08 -2.11
C ILE A 80 -11.70 -3.60 -2.88
N ASP A 81 -11.42 -4.25 -3.99
CA ASP A 81 -12.40 -4.86 -4.88
C ASP A 81 -12.45 -6.37 -4.62
N PRO A 82 -13.64 -7.01 -4.55
CA PRO A 82 -13.76 -8.47 -4.40
C PRO A 82 -13.06 -9.29 -5.50
N SER A 83 -12.74 -8.68 -6.64
CA SER A 83 -11.95 -9.30 -7.72
C SER A 83 -10.44 -9.25 -7.48
N GLU A 84 -9.97 -8.56 -6.44
CA GLU A 84 -8.56 -8.57 -6.04
C GLU A 84 -8.27 -9.82 -5.23
N THR A 85 -7.23 -10.53 -5.60
CA THR A 85 -6.75 -11.68 -4.83
C THR A 85 -5.73 -11.22 -3.80
N PHE A 86 -5.84 -11.77 -2.60
CA PHE A 86 -4.84 -11.62 -1.56
C PHE A 86 -4.19 -13.00 -1.34
N ASP A 87 -2.93 -13.13 -1.73
CA ASP A 87 -2.20 -14.37 -1.54
C ASP A 87 -1.31 -14.27 -0.29
N ARG A 88 -1.81 -14.86 0.80
CA ARG A 88 -1.12 -14.89 2.09
C ARG A 88 0.21 -15.65 2.06
N GLU A 89 0.33 -16.62 1.18
CA GLU A 89 1.54 -17.44 1.09
C GLU A 89 2.65 -16.77 0.28
N CYS A 90 2.30 -15.72 -0.47
CA CYS A 90 3.21 -14.96 -1.30
C CYS A 90 4.41 -14.42 -0.53
N ALA A 91 4.16 -13.71 0.55
CA ALA A 91 5.19 -13.06 1.35
C ALA A 91 6.15 -14.09 1.99
N ARG A 92 5.59 -15.20 2.48
CA ARG A 92 6.39 -16.30 3.06
C ARG A 92 7.26 -16.96 2.01
N SER A 93 6.68 -17.33 0.90
CA SER A 93 7.39 -18.01 -0.18
C SER A 93 8.50 -17.16 -0.76
N LEU A 94 8.26 -15.86 -0.95
CA LEU A 94 9.27 -14.92 -1.43
C LEU A 94 10.39 -14.69 -0.43
N ARG A 95 10.06 -14.54 0.84
CA ARG A 95 11.06 -14.42 1.92
C ARG A 95 12.00 -15.63 1.94
N ASP A 96 11.42 -16.81 2.00
CA ASP A 96 12.17 -18.05 2.10
C ASP A 96 13.02 -18.27 0.84
N PHE A 97 12.48 -17.91 -0.31
CA PHE A 97 13.16 -18.05 -1.59
C PHE A 97 14.28 -17.02 -1.78
N THR A 98 14.10 -15.77 -1.42
CA THR A 98 15.15 -14.75 -1.50
C THR A 98 16.28 -15.02 -0.52
N HIS A 99 16.00 -15.67 0.61
CA HIS A 99 17.01 -16.15 1.53
C HIS A 99 17.87 -17.27 0.91
N ILE A 100 17.24 -18.21 0.19
CA ILE A 100 17.91 -19.34 -0.46
C ILE A 100 18.78 -18.88 -1.63
N LEU A 101 18.32 -17.92 -2.43
CA LEU A 101 19.04 -17.48 -3.62
C LEU A 101 20.29 -16.63 -3.31
N GLY A 102 20.42 -16.08 -2.14
CA GLY A 102 21.56 -15.24 -1.73
C GLY A 102 21.94 -14.16 -2.77
N GLY A 103 22.10 -12.93 -2.38
CA GLY A 103 22.58 -11.87 -3.27
C GLY A 103 21.53 -11.03 -4.00
N LEU A 104 20.24 -11.40 -3.99
CA LEU A 104 19.17 -10.54 -4.47
C LEU A 104 18.87 -9.44 -3.43
N GLN A 105 18.67 -8.23 -3.92
CA GLN A 105 18.11 -7.18 -3.06
C GLN A 105 16.60 -7.42 -2.90
N PHE A 106 16.10 -7.36 -1.66
CA PHE A 106 14.69 -7.51 -1.34
C PHE A 106 14.13 -6.26 -0.69
N ILE A 107 13.17 -5.62 -1.36
CA ILE A 107 12.47 -4.43 -0.87
C ILE A 107 11.02 -4.80 -0.65
N CYS A 108 10.52 -4.72 0.58
CA CYS A 108 9.11 -4.96 0.87
C CYS A 108 8.44 -3.72 1.43
N VAL A 109 7.21 -3.49 0.99
CA VAL A 109 6.33 -2.47 1.56
C VAL A 109 5.31 -3.16 2.44
N THR A 110 5.11 -2.67 3.65
CA THR A 110 4.21 -3.27 4.64
C THR A 110 3.58 -2.20 5.54
N VAL A 111 2.68 -2.63 6.43
CA VAL A 111 1.99 -1.75 7.38
C VAL A 111 2.91 -1.22 8.48
N PRO A 112 2.57 -0.09 9.13
CA PRO A 112 3.37 0.51 10.19
C PRO A 112 3.69 -0.45 11.33
N ARG A 113 4.90 -0.31 11.91
CA ARG A 113 5.36 -1.11 13.06
C ARG A 113 4.45 -1.00 14.29
N ARG A 114 3.77 0.13 14.44
CA ARG A 114 2.89 0.42 15.58
C ARG A 114 1.52 -0.25 15.53
N PHE A 115 1.12 -0.81 14.38
CA PHE A 115 -0.15 -1.54 14.27
C PHE A 115 -0.12 -2.77 15.18
N ARG A 116 -1.14 -2.92 16.03
CA ARG A 116 -1.24 -3.96 17.07
C ARG A 116 -2.38 -4.93 16.86
N THR A 117 -3.42 -4.52 16.16
CA THR A 117 -4.57 -5.38 15.91
C THR A 117 -4.17 -6.54 15.01
N LYS A 118 -4.32 -7.76 15.52
CA LYS A 118 -3.90 -8.98 14.81
C LYS A 118 -4.61 -9.09 13.45
N SER A 119 -3.82 -9.28 12.42
CA SER A 119 -4.29 -9.47 11.05
C SER A 119 -3.20 -10.10 10.21
N VAL A 120 -3.56 -10.60 9.05
CA VAL A 120 -2.58 -11.16 8.10
C VAL A 120 -1.49 -10.15 7.76
N LEU A 121 -1.82 -8.85 7.64
CA LEU A 121 -0.82 -7.81 7.34
C LEU A 121 0.19 -7.61 8.47
N VAL A 122 -0.25 -7.68 9.72
CA VAL A 122 0.63 -7.57 10.89
C VAL A 122 1.50 -8.82 11.00
N GLU A 123 0.94 -9.99 10.77
CA GLU A 123 1.68 -11.26 10.76
C GLU A 123 2.78 -11.26 9.68
N GLU A 124 2.45 -10.85 8.46
CA GLU A 124 3.43 -10.75 7.35
C GLU A 124 4.52 -9.71 7.64
N ARG A 125 4.17 -8.56 8.20
CA ARG A 125 5.14 -7.57 8.64
C ARG A 125 6.14 -8.17 9.63
N ASP A 126 5.64 -8.90 10.63
CA ASP A 126 6.48 -9.50 11.67
C ASP A 126 7.40 -10.60 11.08
N GLU A 127 6.93 -11.34 10.08
CA GLU A 127 7.74 -12.29 9.33
C GLU A 127 8.86 -11.61 8.56
N TYR A 128 8.62 -10.49 7.88
CA TYR A 128 9.68 -9.72 7.22
C TYR A 128 10.71 -9.18 8.21
N GLN A 129 10.27 -8.73 9.39
CA GLN A 129 11.17 -8.29 10.44
C GLN A 129 12.08 -9.41 10.95
N GLY A 130 11.55 -10.61 11.10
CA GLY A 130 12.28 -11.79 11.56
C GLY A 130 13.22 -12.40 10.52
N CYS A 131 13.14 -12.00 9.24
CA CYS A 131 13.96 -12.57 8.18
C CYS A 131 15.42 -12.11 8.27
N PRO A 132 16.40 -13.04 8.26
CA PRO A 132 17.82 -12.71 8.34
C PRO A 132 18.43 -12.30 7.00
N HIS A 133 17.65 -11.79 6.05
CA HIS A 133 18.11 -11.45 4.72
C HIS A 133 19.17 -10.33 4.75
N ALA A 134 20.35 -10.58 4.17
CA ALA A 134 21.50 -9.68 4.26
C ALA A 134 21.32 -8.36 3.50
N ASN A 135 20.47 -8.32 2.45
CA ASN A 135 20.22 -7.12 1.63
C ASN A 135 18.70 -6.86 1.55
N GLN A 136 18.13 -6.43 2.68
CA GLN A 136 16.69 -6.20 2.82
C GLN A 136 16.36 -4.75 3.18
N THR A 137 15.40 -4.18 2.49
CA THR A 137 14.77 -2.91 2.87
C THR A 137 13.31 -3.13 3.21
N ILE A 138 12.89 -2.78 4.42
CA ILE A 138 11.49 -2.82 4.86
C ILE A 138 10.96 -1.38 4.90
N LEU A 139 9.91 -1.12 4.13
CA LEU A 139 9.23 0.16 4.05
C LEU A 139 7.89 0.06 4.79
N TYR A 140 7.80 0.68 5.95
CA TYR A 140 6.57 0.75 6.74
C TYR A 140 5.72 1.92 6.27
N ALA A 141 4.80 1.66 5.34
CA ALA A 141 3.94 2.70 4.79
C ALA A 141 2.73 2.97 5.68
N ASN A 142 2.51 4.23 6.02
CA ASN A 142 1.32 4.69 6.72
C ASN A 142 0.09 4.60 5.82
N PHE A 143 -1.08 5.02 6.30
CA PHE A 143 -2.34 4.96 5.57
C PHE A 143 -2.25 5.63 4.20
N PHE A 144 -2.64 4.91 3.16
CA PHE A 144 -2.61 5.45 1.80
C PHE A 144 -3.78 6.39 1.54
N MET A 145 -3.50 7.62 1.11
CA MET A 145 -4.53 8.61 0.75
C MET A 145 -5.53 8.04 -0.25
N GLU A 146 -5.06 7.38 -1.30
CA GLU A 146 -5.89 6.85 -2.39
C GLU A 146 -6.81 5.70 -1.97
N THR A 147 -6.46 5.03 -0.88
CA THR A 147 -7.29 3.95 -0.31
C THR A 147 -8.31 4.53 0.66
N TRP A 148 -7.85 5.29 1.64
CA TRP A 148 -8.68 5.74 2.75
C TRP A 148 -9.63 6.87 2.36
N LEU A 149 -9.26 7.69 1.38
CA LEU A 149 -10.11 8.76 0.87
C LEU A 149 -10.91 8.29 -0.35
N SER A 150 -11.55 7.15 -0.21
CA SER A 150 -12.36 6.52 -1.26
C SER A 150 -13.68 5.98 -0.69
N PRO A 151 -14.73 5.83 -1.53
CA PRO A 151 -16.00 5.26 -1.10
C PRO A 151 -15.90 3.87 -0.47
N GLY A 152 -14.93 3.05 -0.90
CA GLY A 152 -14.69 1.72 -0.36
C GLY A 152 -14.26 1.70 1.11
N PHE A 153 -13.79 2.84 1.65
CA PHE A 153 -13.42 3.03 3.05
C PHE A 153 -14.29 4.09 3.76
N GLY A 154 -15.48 4.36 3.22
CA GLY A 154 -16.46 5.25 3.85
C GLY A 154 -16.24 6.75 3.57
N PHE A 155 -15.25 7.12 2.72
CA PHE A 155 -15.01 8.50 2.34
C PHE A 155 -15.47 8.76 0.90
N ASP A 156 -16.77 9.03 0.74
CA ASP A 156 -17.42 9.27 -0.55
C ASP A 156 -17.39 10.77 -0.93
N TYR A 157 -16.22 11.26 -1.30
CA TYR A 157 -16.06 12.66 -1.64
C TYR A 157 -16.88 13.13 -2.86
N PRO A 158 -17.16 12.30 -3.88
CA PRO A 158 -18.07 12.71 -4.97
C PRO A 158 -19.47 13.05 -4.48
N ASN A 159 -19.98 12.36 -3.46
CA ASN A 159 -21.31 12.57 -2.89
C ASN A 159 -21.29 13.41 -1.59
N ALA A 160 -20.13 13.97 -1.21
CA ALA A 160 -19.91 14.73 0.02
C ALA A 160 -20.40 13.98 1.27
N LYS A 161 -19.97 12.73 1.44
CA LYS A 161 -20.28 11.88 2.59
C LYS A 161 -19.00 11.34 3.20
N ALA A 162 -18.91 11.31 4.53
CA ALA A 162 -17.78 10.72 5.24
C ALA A 162 -18.27 9.94 6.45
N GLU A 163 -17.76 8.72 6.59
CA GLU A 163 -17.89 7.89 7.77
C GLU A 163 -16.59 8.02 8.57
N LEU A 164 -16.65 8.64 9.75
CA LEU A 164 -15.52 8.80 10.64
C LEU A 164 -15.43 7.62 11.60
N LEU A 165 -14.24 7.08 11.74
CA LEU A 165 -13.98 5.95 12.60
C LEU A 165 -13.56 6.45 14.00
N GLY A 166 -14.32 6.08 15.03
CA GLY A 166 -14.19 6.65 16.36
C GLY A 166 -14.77 8.06 16.44
N ASP A 167 -14.09 8.93 17.18
CA ASP A 167 -14.42 10.35 17.32
C ASP A 167 -13.94 11.22 16.13
N GLY A 168 -13.14 10.66 15.26
CA GLY A 168 -12.55 11.36 14.12
C GLY A 168 -11.43 12.35 14.45
N ALA A 169 -11.05 12.48 15.74
CA ALA A 169 -10.08 13.46 16.23
C ALA A 169 -8.63 12.96 16.22
N GLN A 170 -8.44 11.64 16.14
CA GLN A 170 -7.12 11.06 16.16
C GLN A 170 -6.36 11.36 14.86
N ARG A 171 -5.07 11.69 14.99
CA ARG A 171 -4.24 12.14 13.88
C ARG A 171 -3.50 11.00 13.21
N SER A 172 -3.37 11.08 11.89
CA SER A 172 -2.60 10.14 11.06
C SER A 172 -1.83 10.87 9.98
N ALA A 173 -0.63 10.39 9.68
CA ALA A 173 0.21 10.92 8.62
C ALA A 173 0.03 10.09 7.34
N MET A 174 -1.02 10.38 6.57
CA MET A 174 -1.33 9.65 5.34
C MET A 174 -0.29 9.87 4.26
N VAL A 175 0.05 8.83 3.51
CA VAL A 175 1.05 8.84 2.44
C VAL A 175 0.43 8.48 1.09
N SER A 176 1.00 8.98 -0.02
CA SER A 176 0.55 8.63 -1.38
C SER A 176 1.26 7.38 -1.92
N TYR A 177 0.57 6.56 -2.73
CA TYR A 177 1.19 5.49 -3.52
C TYR A 177 2.36 6.00 -4.38
N LYS A 178 2.24 7.23 -4.88
CA LYS A 178 3.28 7.85 -5.71
C LYS A 178 4.58 8.01 -4.93
N ASP A 179 4.48 8.45 -3.69
CA ASP A 179 5.64 8.70 -2.84
C ASP A 179 6.28 7.38 -2.39
N VAL A 180 5.46 6.42 -1.96
CA VAL A 180 5.94 5.10 -1.54
C VAL A 180 6.60 4.35 -2.69
N SER A 181 6.02 4.40 -3.90
CA SER A 181 6.62 3.79 -5.09
C SER A 181 7.96 4.43 -5.46
N GLU A 182 8.08 5.75 -5.37
CA GLU A 182 9.34 6.45 -5.63
C GLU A 182 10.41 6.10 -4.60
N VAL A 183 10.04 6.01 -3.31
CA VAL A 183 10.97 5.58 -2.25
C VAL A 183 11.43 4.14 -2.49
N ALA A 184 10.52 3.21 -2.80
CA ALA A 184 10.87 1.83 -3.09
C ALA A 184 11.89 1.75 -4.25
N ILE A 185 11.67 2.51 -5.32
CA ILE A 185 12.57 2.56 -6.47
C ILE A 185 13.93 3.18 -6.09
N ARG A 186 13.97 4.22 -5.27
CA ARG A 186 15.22 4.83 -4.81
C ARG A 186 16.04 3.95 -3.86
N CYS A 187 15.42 2.91 -3.30
CA CYS A 187 16.14 1.90 -2.52
C CYS A 187 16.91 0.90 -3.39
N LEU A 188 16.60 0.79 -4.68
CA LEU A 188 17.32 -0.11 -5.59
C LEU A 188 18.80 0.26 -5.71
N GLY A 189 19.66 -0.77 -5.71
CA GLY A 189 21.11 -0.61 -5.83
C GLY A 189 21.79 0.00 -4.60
N ARG A 190 21.09 0.12 -3.47
CA ARG A 190 21.69 0.56 -2.21
C ARG A 190 22.19 -0.65 -1.45
N ASP A 191 23.49 -0.77 -1.35
CA ASP A 191 24.13 -1.73 -0.45
C ASP A 191 24.07 -1.21 0.99
N GLY A 192 23.62 -2.03 1.92
CA GLY A 192 23.51 -1.54 3.29
C GLY A 192 22.96 -2.52 4.32
N GLY A 193 22.89 -3.79 4.00
CA GLY A 193 22.36 -4.79 4.93
C GLY A 193 20.85 -4.62 5.11
N LYS A 194 20.36 -4.88 6.31
CA LYS A 194 18.95 -4.70 6.65
C LYS A 194 18.65 -3.23 6.97
N VAL A 195 17.77 -2.63 6.18
CA VAL A 195 17.33 -1.23 6.36
C VAL A 195 15.84 -1.20 6.63
N GLU A 196 15.42 -0.42 7.61
CA GLU A 196 14.02 -0.20 7.96
C GLU A 196 13.69 1.30 7.88
N LEU A 197 12.61 1.64 7.18
CA LEU A 197 12.19 3.02 6.94
C LEU A 197 10.70 3.18 7.19
N ALA A 198 10.32 4.14 8.04
CA ALA A 198 8.94 4.56 8.17
C ALA A 198 8.59 5.58 7.07
N LEU A 199 7.52 5.34 6.35
CA LEU A 199 7.02 6.21 5.29
C LEU A 199 5.72 6.85 5.73
N ASP A 200 5.86 7.98 6.40
CA ASP A 200 4.76 8.83 6.84
C ASP A 200 4.59 9.99 5.85
N GLY A 201 3.37 10.47 5.70
CA GLY A 201 3.08 11.66 4.94
C GLY A 201 3.64 12.94 5.57
N PRO A 202 3.57 14.07 4.88
CA PRO A 202 4.15 15.33 5.36
C PRO A 202 3.37 15.98 6.50
N GLU A 203 2.11 15.58 6.72
CA GLU A 203 1.16 16.23 7.62
C GLU A 203 0.49 15.21 8.54
N ASP A 204 0.38 15.54 9.82
CA ASP A 204 -0.46 14.82 10.78
C ASP A 204 -1.85 15.44 10.83
N LEU A 205 -2.85 14.79 10.27
CA LEU A 205 -4.22 15.28 10.16
C LEU A 205 -5.21 14.33 10.81
N SER A 206 -6.20 14.89 11.50
CA SER A 206 -7.36 14.12 11.96
C SER A 206 -8.32 13.84 10.80
N GLN A 207 -9.24 12.89 10.98
CA GLN A 207 -10.29 12.63 9.99
C GLN A 207 -11.18 13.88 9.80
N LEU A 208 -11.40 14.66 10.87
CA LEU A 208 -12.13 15.93 10.80
C LEU A 208 -11.36 16.99 10.00
N ASP A 209 -10.03 17.11 10.17
CA ASP A 209 -9.21 18.00 9.35
C ASP A 209 -9.29 17.63 7.86
N VAL A 210 -9.30 16.32 7.57
CA VAL A 210 -9.45 15.80 6.19
C VAL A 210 -10.80 16.21 5.60
N VAL A 211 -11.90 16.00 6.32
CA VAL A 211 -13.24 16.43 5.88
C VAL A 211 -13.24 17.92 5.56
N HIS A 212 -12.73 18.75 6.48
CA HIS A 212 -12.67 20.20 6.29
C HIS A 212 -11.85 20.63 5.06
N LEU A 213 -10.75 19.94 4.78
CA LEU A 213 -9.97 20.19 3.55
C LEU A 213 -10.78 19.90 2.29
N PHE A 214 -11.54 18.80 2.28
CA PHE A 214 -12.42 18.47 1.14
C PHE A 214 -13.59 19.43 1.02
N GLU A 215 -14.23 19.83 2.11
CA GLU A 215 -15.29 20.83 2.12
C GLU A 215 -14.82 22.15 1.49
N THR A 216 -13.63 22.60 1.91
CA THR A 216 -13.02 23.82 1.37
C THR A 216 -12.71 23.68 -0.13
N ALA A 217 -12.14 22.55 -0.55
CA ALA A 217 -11.76 22.34 -1.94
C ALA A 217 -12.94 22.16 -2.90
N LEU A 218 -14.03 21.56 -2.43
CA LEU A 218 -15.22 21.23 -3.22
C LEU A 218 -16.33 22.30 -3.09
N GLY A 219 -16.21 23.22 -2.12
CA GLY A 219 -17.25 24.21 -1.82
C GLY A 219 -18.57 23.59 -1.34
N ARG A 220 -18.52 22.41 -0.69
CA ARG A 220 -19.69 21.65 -0.25
C ARG A 220 -19.49 21.11 1.15
N THR A 221 -20.54 21.15 1.98
CA THR A 221 -20.53 20.52 3.31
C THR A 221 -20.74 19.03 3.20
N PHE A 222 -19.99 18.27 4.01
CA PHE A 222 -20.08 16.81 4.07
C PHE A 222 -21.14 16.35 5.07
N ALA A 223 -21.92 15.35 4.68
CA ALA A 223 -22.74 14.58 5.61
C ALA A 223 -21.84 13.59 6.34
N VAL A 224 -21.60 13.86 7.63
CA VAL A 224 -20.69 13.07 8.46
C VAL A 224 -21.47 12.11 9.35
N THR A 225 -21.06 10.85 9.38
CA THR A 225 -21.52 9.83 10.34
C THR A 225 -20.33 9.28 11.12
N HIS A 226 -20.59 8.65 12.26
CA HIS A 226 -19.55 8.08 13.12
C HIS A 226 -19.77 6.60 13.34
N VAL A 227 -18.69 5.82 13.28
CA VAL A 227 -18.66 4.40 13.69
C VAL A 227 -17.94 4.30 15.02
N SER A 228 -18.63 3.86 16.05
CA SER A 228 -18.05 3.75 17.39
C SER A 228 -16.93 2.70 17.46
N ALA A 229 -16.03 2.84 18.44
CA ALA A 229 -14.98 1.85 18.71
C ALA A 229 -15.55 0.45 18.96
N ASP A 230 -16.69 0.34 19.65
CA ASP A 230 -17.37 -0.93 19.92
C ASP A 230 -17.93 -1.55 18.64
N ALA A 231 -18.46 -0.74 17.72
CA ALA A 231 -18.93 -1.23 16.43
C ALA A 231 -17.77 -1.74 15.55
N LEU A 232 -16.63 -1.05 15.55
CA LEU A 232 -15.41 -1.51 14.86
C LEU A 232 -14.88 -2.81 15.46
N GLN A 233 -14.87 -2.93 16.77
CA GLN A 233 -14.47 -4.18 17.44
C GLN A 233 -15.44 -5.32 17.12
N ALA A 234 -16.73 -5.06 17.12
CA ALA A 234 -17.73 -6.07 16.73
C ALA A 234 -17.61 -6.50 15.26
N GLU A 235 -17.26 -5.58 14.34
CA GLU A 235 -16.94 -5.92 12.94
C GLU A 235 -15.74 -6.87 12.86
N TYR A 236 -14.68 -6.57 13.58
CA TYR A 236 -13.48 -7.39 13.65
C TYR A 236 -13.74 -8.79 14.22
N ASP A 237 -14.49 -8.88 15.32
CA ASP A 237 -14.76 -10.14 16.00
C ASP A 237 -15.67 -11.08 15.17
N LYS A 238 -16.57 -10.50 14.39
CA LYS A 238 -17.50 -11.24 13.50
C LYS A 238 -16.87 -11.63 12.17
N ALA A 239 -15.73 -11.05 11.81
CA ALA A 239 -15.10 -11.31 10.52
C ALA A 239 -14.68 -12.79 10.37
N ALA A 240 -15.29 -13.49 9.40
CA ALA A 240 -15.11 -14.91 9.20
C ALA A 240 -13.84 -15.25 8.39
N ASP A 241 -13.49 -14.40 7.43
CA ASP A 241 -12.33 -14.60 6.57
C ASP A 241 -11.17 -13.65 6.91
N PRO A 242 -9.93 -14.01 6.53
CA PRO A 242 -8.74 -13.23 6.87
C PRO A 242 -8.73 -11.81 6.28
N VAL A 243 -9.29 -11.61 5.07
CA VAL A 243 -9.30 -10.30 4.38
C VAL A 243 -10.27 -9.35 5.06
N THR A 244 -11.50 -9.79 5.34
CA THR A 244 -12.50 -9.01 6.08
C THR A 244 -11.97 -8.64 7.47
N ARG A 245 -11.34 -9.59 8.16
CA ARG A 245 -10.72 -9.34 9.47
C ARG A 245 -9.59 -8.33 9.40
N ALA A 246 -8.73 -8.40 8.37
CA ALA A 246 -7.65 -7.46 8.19
C ALA A 246 -8.17 -6.04 7.87
N ARG A 247 -9.26 -5.93 7.10
CA ARG A 247 -9.92 -4.64 6.83
C ARG A 247 -10.49 -4.02 8.11
N ALA A 248 -11.17 -4.81 8.93
CA ALA A 248 -11.68 -4.36 10.23
C ALA A 248 -10.53 -3.95 11.18
N ALA A 249 -9.43 -4.72 11.21
CA ALA A 249 -8.23 -4.37 11.97
C ALA A 249 -7.64 -3.03 11.55
N LEU A 250 -7.53 -2.76 10.24
CA LEU A 250 -7.06 -1.48 9.72
C LEU A 250 -7.97 -0.31 10.11
N LYS A 251 -9.30 -0.51 10.12
CA LYS A 251 -10.24 0.51 10.59
C LYS A 251 -10.02 0.84 12.07
N ILE A 252 -9.78 -0.17 12.91
CA ILE A 252 -9.45 0.02 14.32
C ILE A 252 -8.14 0.81 14.47
N GLU A 253 -7.09 0.46 13.70
CA GLU A 253 -5.82 1.19 13.75
C GLU A 253 -5.98 2.65 13.26
N TYR A 254 -6.83 2.89 12.26
CA TYR A 254 -7.11 4.23 11.78
C TYR A 254 -7.90 5.06 12.79
N ALA A 255 -8.86 4.44 13.48
CA ALA A 255 -9.60 5.09 14.59
C ALA A 255 -8.67 5.46 15.76
N ARG A 256 -7.61 4.70 16.00
CA ARG A 256 -6.58 5.00 17.02
C ARG A 256 -5.61 6.09 16.61
N GLY A 257 -5.52 6.34 15.31
CA GLY A 257 -4.56 7.25 14.74
C GLY A 257 -3.16 6.66 14.56
N CYS A 258 -2.45 7.18 13.58
CA CYS A 258 -1.08 6.82 13.26
C CYS A 258 -0.28 8.09 12.88
N PRO A 259 0.08 8.94 13.85
CA PRO A 259 0.87 10.14 13.58
C PRO A 259 2.26 9.79 13.06
N ALA A 260 2.95 10.74 12.44
CA ALA A 260 4.27 10.52 11.88
C ALA A 260 5.28 10.10 12.98
N ASP A 261 6.02 9.02 12.70
CA ASP A 261 7.11 8.52 13.55
C ASP A 261 8.49 8.92 12.99
N GLY A 262 8.51 9.62 11.89
CA GLY A 262 9.58 9.46 10.97
C GLY A 262 10.39 10.66 10.51
N HIS A 263 11.13 11.31 11.39
CA HIS A 263 12.28 12.12 10.97
C HIS A 263 13.42 11.30 10.33
N LEU A 264 13.49 9.98 10.59
CA LEU A 264 14.60 9.13 10.13
C LEU A 264 14.55 8.83 8.64
N SER A 265 13.34 8.60 8.07
CA SER A 265 13.19 8.25 6.65
C SER A 265 13.47 9.43 5.72
N ARG A 266 13.03 10.62 6.08
CA ARG A 266 13.25 11.86 5.29
C ARG A 266 14.73 12.22 5.16
N LYS A 267 15.55 11.93 6.18
CA LYS A 267 17.01 12.18 6.13
C LYS A 267 17.74 11.17 5.22
N ARG A 268 17.23 9.94 5.15
CA ARG A 268 17.88 8.87 4.36
C ARG A 268 17.51 8.91 2.88
N ILE A 269 16.27 9.32 2.56
CA ILE A 269 15.76 9.41 1.19
C ILE A 269 15.05 10.76 1.05
N PRO A 270 15.78 11.82 0.67
CA PRO A 270 15.16 13.14 0.50
C PRO A 270 14.17 13.10 -0.66
N LEU A 271 12.90 13.29 -0.35
CA LEU A 271 11.80 13.36 -1.28
C LEU A 271 10.79 14.39 -0.77
N GLU A 272 10.33 15.26 -1.66
CA GLU A 272 9.16 16.08 -1.39
C GLU A 272 7.92 15.21 -1.48
N LEU A 273 7.25 15.04 -0.34
CA LEU A 273 6.08 14.18 -0.23
C LEU A 273 4.80 14.92 -0.64
N THR A 274 3.86 14.19 -1.19
CA THR A 274 2.55 14.71 -1.57
C THR A 274 1.76 15.11 -0.32
N SER A 275 1.44 16.40 -0.17
CA SER A 275 0.54 16.87 0.88
C SER A 275 -0.90 16.45 0.58
N LEU A 276 -1.74 16.38 1.62
CA LEU A 276 -3.15 16.08 1.42
C LEU A 276 -3.84 17.16 0.56
N ARG A 277 -3.49 18.41 0.73
CA ARG A 277 -3.99 19.51 -0.12
C ARG A 277 -3.65 19.29 -1.58
N ASN A 278 -2.40 18.92 -1.90
CA ASN A 278 -1.98 18.62 -3.26
C ASN A 278 -2.72 17.38 -3.82
N TYR A 279 -2.93 16.36 -3.01
CA TYR A 279 -3.72 15.21 -3.42
C TYR A 279 -5.16 15.57 -3.75
N VAL A 280 -5.85 16.30 -2.88
CA VAL A 280 -7.24 16.76 -3.09
C VAL A 280 -7.36 17.61 -4.37
N SER A 281 -6.39 18.48 -4.64
CA SER A 281 -6.40 19.28 -5.89
C SER A 281 -6.35 18.39 -7.13
N THR A 282 -5.65 17.27 -7.12
CA THR A 282 -5.62 16.34 -8.27
C THR A 282 -6.97 15.67 -8.51
N LEU A 283 -7.77 15.45 -7.46
CA LEU A 283 -9.10 14.85 -7.58
C LEU A 283 -10.13 15.84 -8.16
N THR A 284 -10.03 17.10 -7.80
CA THR A 284 -10.95 18.15 -8.31
C THR A 284 -10.71 18.48 -9.78
N TYR A 285 -9.46 18.39 -10.26
CA TYR A 285 -9.14 18.53 -11.68
C TYR A 285 -9.55 17.33 -12.54
N ALA A 286 -9.64 16.13 -11.94
CA ALA A 286 -10.03 14.90 -12.64
C ALA A 286 -11.55 14.68 -12.69
N ALA A 287 -12.35 15.46 -11.96
CA ALA A 287 -13.80 15.41 -12.07
C ALA A 287 -14.21 16.00 -13.44
N PRO A 288 -14.93 15.24 -14.30
CA PRO A 288 -15.39 15.81 -15.57
C PRO A 288 -16.30 17.00 -15.28
N ALA A 289 -16.08 18.08 -15.98
CA ALA A 289 -17.06 19.16 -16.14
C ALA A 289 -18.27 18.58 -16.89
N ASN A 290 -19.17 17.95 -16.19
CA ASN A 290 -20.49 17.53 -16.63
C ASN A 290 -21.42 17.81 -15.45
N SER A 291 -22.29 18.73 -15.54
CA SER A 291 -23.44 18.87 -16.40
C SER A 291 -24.03 20.29 -16.20
N ALA A 292 -24.07 21.04 -17.25
CA ALA A 292 -25.14 22.02 -17.42
C ALA A 292 -26.29 21.34 -18.17
#